data_1b2195c5ac0e5f66bb1f081f83d17703
#
_entry.id   1b2195c5ac0e5f66bb1f081f83d17703
#
_cell.length_a   1.000
_cell.length_b   1.000
_cell.length_c   1.000
_cell.angle_alpha   90.00
_cell.angle_beta   90.00
_cell.angle_gamma   90.00
#
_symmetry.space_group_name_H-M   'P 1'
#
loop_
_entity.id
_entity.type
_entity.pdbx_description
1 polymer ?
#
loop_
_entity_poly.entity_id
_entity_poly.type
_entity_poly.pdbx_seq_one_letter_code
_entity_poly.pdbx_strand_id
1 'polypeptide(L)'
;MALDQIDCAILGELIRRPRAGVRDYARTLGLARGTVQARLDRLTAQGVIGDYAPQLSHAALGFPVLAFVHIQLQQGSLESFTRDLASLAQVVEAHSMTGDADVLCRVVARDNRDLEAVIQAILDLGGVVRTRSEIALTERVRRRDGTLLEELAGFAPSNSRAGVQFES
;
A
#
# COMPACT_ATOMS: atom_id res chain seq x y z
N MET A 1 -1.13 20.26 7.36
CA MET A 1 -0.90 20.00 8.80
C MET A 1 0.53 19.52 8.97
N ALA A 2 1.29 20.06 9.92
CA ALA A 2 2.65 19.61 10.17
C ALA A 2 2.62 18.59 11.32
N LEU A 3 3.27 17.42 11.13
CA LEU A 3 3.56 16.47 12.19
C LEU A 3 4.70 17.03 13.04
N ASP A 4 4.58 16.93 14.37
CA ASP A 4 5.67 17.27 15.26
C ASP A 4 6.61 16.06 15.49
N GLN A 5 7.76 16.30 16.15
CA GLN A 5 8.74 15.26 16.43
C GLN A 5 8.17 14.10 17.27
N ILE A 6 7.24 14.39 18.18
CA ILE A 6 6.59 13.37 19.01
C ILE A 6 5.66 12.52 18.16
N ASP A 7 4.91 13.12 17.22
CA ASP A 7 4.07 12.39 16.29
C ASP A 7 4.90 11.43 15.42
N CYS A 8 6.02 11.92 14.87
CA CYS A 8 6.94 11.09 14.09
C CYS A 8 7.53 9.95 14.93
N ALA A 9 7.88 10.20 16.17
CA ALA A 9 8.40 9.16 17.07
C ALA A 9 7.34 8.08 17.38
N ILE A 10 6.10 8.48 17.64
CA ILE A 10 4.98 7.54 17.88
C ILE A 10 4.69 6.71 16.62
N LEU A 11 4.61 7.34 15.45
CA LEU A 11 4.42 6.65 14.17
C LEU A 11 5.57 5.69 13.86
N GLY A 12 6.81 6.09 14.14
CA GLY A 12 7.99 5.22 14.01
C GLY A 12 7.90 3.97 14.89
N GLU A 13 7.45 4.09 16.15
CA GLU A 13 7.22 2.94 17.01
C GLU A 13 6.07 2.06 16.51
N LEU A 14 4.99 2.66 16.03
CA LEU A 14 3.86 1.94 15.45
C LEU A 14 4.29 1.08 14.25
N ILE A 15 5.10 1.64 13.34
CA ILE A 15 5.62 0.91 12.17
C ILE A 15 6.59 -0.20 12.58
N ARG A 16 7.50 0.06 13.52
CA ARG A 16 8.48 -0.93 13.96
C ARG A 16 7.86 -2.08 14.75
N ARG A 17 6.85 -1.79 15.56
CA ARG A 17 6.21 -2.76 16.48
C ARG A 17 4.68 -2.67 16.41
N PRO A 18 4.06 -3.00 15.28
CA PRO A 18 2.62 -2.79 15.06
C PRO A 18 1.71 -3.59 16.01
N ARG A 19 2.27 -4.59 16.70
CA ARG A 19 1.55 -5.42 17.68
C ARG A 19 1.74 -4.96 19.12
N ALA A 20 2.58 -3.94 19.37
CA ALA A 20 2.76 -3.38 20.71
C ALA A 20 1.55 -2.51 21.07
N GLY A 21 1.28 -2.43 22.37
CA GLY A 21 0.20 -1.58 22.88
C GLY A 21 0.68 -0.15 23.17
N VAL A 22 -0.26 0.76 23.33
CA VAL A 22 0.00 2.18 23.69
C VAL A 22 0.90 2.32 24.93
N ARG A 23 0.76 1.42 25.91
CA ARG A 23 1.60 1.40 27.11
C ARG A 23 3.09 1.14 26.79
N ASP A 24 3.34 0.28 25.81
CA ASP A 24 4.72 -0.03 25.40
C ASP A 24 5.34 1.12 24.62
N TYR A 25 4.57 1.78 23.74
CA TYR A 25 5.02 2.99 23.05
C TYR A 25 5.33 4.10 24.05
N ALA A 26 4.44 4.34 25.00
CA ALA A 26 4.64 5.35 26.07
C ALA A 26 5.92 5.10 26.86
N ARG A 27 6.16 3.84 27.27
CA ARG A 27 7.38 3.44 27.99
C ARG A 27 8.63 3.66 27.15
N THR A 28 8.61 3.26 25.86
CA THR A 28 9.78 3.39 24.98
C THR A 28 10.12 4.85 24.70
N LEU A 29 9.11 5.69 24.54
CA LEU A 29 9.28 7.10 24.21
C LEU A 29 9.42 8.01 25.45
N GLY A 30 9.30 7.47 26.66
CA GLY A 30 9.33 8.26 27.89
C GLY A 30 8.14 9.23 28.03
N LEU A 31 6.98 8.88 27.46
CA LEU A 31 5.78 9.71 27.44
C LEU A 31 4.69 9.16 28.38
N ALA A 32 3.78 10.03 28.82
CA ALA A 32 2.57 9.57 29.50
C ALA A 32 1.67 8.80 28.54
N ARG A 33 1.05 7.69 29.02
CA ARG A 33 0.12 6.86 28.22
C ARG A 33 -1.01 7.68 27.60
N GLY A 34 -1.60 8.60 28.37
CA GLY A 34 -2.69 9.46 27.86
C GLY A 34 -2.25 10.36 26.70
N THR A 35 -1.00 10.86 26.75
CA THR A 35 -0.43 11.67 25.66
C THR A 35 -0.30 10.85 24.37
N VAL A 36 0.22 9.61 24.46
CA VAL A 36 0.36 8.74 23.30
C VAL A 36 -1.00 8.36 22.75
N GLN A 37 -1.97 7.99 23.59
CA GLN A 37 -3.32 7.65 23.17
C GLN A 37 -3.99 8.83 22.42
N ALA A 38 -4.01 10.01 23.03
CA ALA A 38 -4.63 11.19 22.43
C ALA A 38 -4.01 11.56 21.06
N ARG A 39 -2.69 11.36 20.91
CA ARG A 39 -2.01 11.60 19.64
C ARG A 39 -2.35 10.55 18.59
N LEU A 40 -2.39 9.26 18.94
CA LEU A 40 -2.83 8.20 18.03
C LEU A 40 -4.26 8.43 17.56
N ASP A 41 -5.18 8.76 18.48
CA ASP A 41 -6.58 9.04 18.15
C ASP A 41 -6.68 10.23 17.18
N ARG A 42 -5.92 11.30 17.43
CA ARG A 42 -5.86 12.46 16.55
C ARG A 42 -5.29 12.08 15.17
N LEU A 43 -4.17 11.36 15.11
CA LEU A 43 -3.53 10.96 13.85
C LEU A 43 -4.44 10.03 13.03
N THR A 44 -5.20 9.16 13.68
CA THR A 44 -6.22 8.32 13.04
C THR A 44 -7.38 9.17 12.52
N ALA A 45 -7.93 10.08 13.33
CA ALA A 45 -9.03 10.96 12.92
C ALA A 45 -8.63 11.88 11.74
N GLN A 46 -7.35 12.20 11.61
CA GLN A 46 -6.80 13.01 10.53
C GLN A 46 -6.37 12.19 9.30
N GLY A 47 -6.57 10.87 9.31
CA GLY A 47 -6.20 9.98 8.21
C GLY A 47 -4.69 9.77 8.01
N VAL A 48 -3.84 10.21 8.95
CA VAL A 48 -2.39 9.94 8.92
C VAL A 48 -2.13 8.47 9.20
N ILE A 49 -2.88 7.89 10.12
CA ILE A 49 -2.94 6.46 10.34
C ILE A 49 -4.18 5.97 9.63
N GLY A 50 -3.98 5.13 8.61
CA GLY A 50 -5.06 4.44 7.91
C GLY A 50 -5.55 3.22 8.71
N ASP A 51 -6.08 2.24 8.01
CA ASP A 51 -6.56 1.01 8.64
C ASP A 51 -5.42 0.20 9.26
N TYR A 52 -5.67 -0.39 10.42
CA TYR A 52 -4.77 -1.33 11.09
C TYR A 52 -4.83 -2.74 10.46
N ALA A 53 -5.14 -2.84 9.18
CA ALA A 53 -5.16 -4.11 8.48
C ALA A 53 -3.75 -4.71 8.36
N PRO A 54 -3.57 -6.01 8.65
CA PRO A 54 -2.30 -6.66 8.43
C PRO A 54 -1.96 -6.69 6.94
N GLN A 55 -0.69 -6.54 6.61
CA GLN A 55 -0.23 -6.81 5.25
C GLN A 55 -0.24 -8.32 4.98
N LEU A 56 -0.94 -8.73 3.93
CA LEU A 56 -1.02 -10.11 3.50
C LEU A 56 -0.06 -10.35 2.33
N SER A 57 0.60 -11.50 2.34
CA SER A 57 1.41 -11.95 1.20
C SER A 57 0.49 -12.61 0.17
N HIS A 58 0.27 -11.97 -0.96
CA HIS A 58 -0.55 -12.53 -2.04
C HIS A 58 0.01 -13.88 -2.52
N ALA A 59 1.34 -14.00 -2.61
CA ALA A 59 1.98 -15.27 -2.98
C ALA A 59 1.68 -16.39 -1.98
N ALA A 60 1.70 -16.10 -0.66
CA ALA A 60 1.34 -17.06 0.37
C ALA A 60 -0.15 -17.42 0.37
N LEU A 61 -1.00 -16.53 -0.14
CA LEU A 61 -2.43 -16.79 -0.36
C LEU A 61 -2.70 -17.58 -1.65
N GLY A 62 -1.66 -17.93 -2.43
CA GLY A 62 -1.81 -18.67 -3.67
C GLY A 62 -1.90 -17.81 -4.93
N PHE A 63 -1.57 -16.52 -4.85
CA PHE A 63 -1.54 -15.57 -5.97
C PHE A 63 -0.12 -15.01 -6.17
N PRO A 64 0.83 -15.82 -6.68
CA PRO A 64 2.23 -15.41 -6.83
C PRO A 64 2.48 -14.44 -8.00
N VAL A 65 1.56 -14.38 -8.97
CA VAL A 65 1.70 -13.47 -10.12
C VAL A 65 1.16 -12.11 -9.73
N LEU A 66 1.96 -11.07 -9.93
CA LEU A 66 1.59 -9.67 -9.80
C LEU A 66 1.70 -8.99 -11.15
N ALA A 67 0.66 -8.29 -11.57
CA ALA A 67 0.66 -7.48 -12.78
C ALA A 67 0.14 -6.06 -12.51
N PHE A 68 0.65 -5.11 -13.30
CA PHE A 68 0.10 -3.77 -13.40
C PHE A 68 -0.64 -3.65 -14.73
N VAL A 69 -1.92 -3.29 -14.67
CA VAL A 69 -2.79 -3.19 -15.83
C VAL A 69 -3.19 -1.73 -16.02
N HIS A 70 -2.71 -1.13 -17.10
CA HIS A 70 -3.08 0.21 -17.54
C HIS A 70 -4.34 0.11 -18.40
N ILE A 71 -5.35 0.90 -18.08
CA ILE A 71 -6.67 0.84 -18.73
C ILE A 71 -7.00 2.21 -19.28
N GLN A 72 -7.36 2.24 -20.56
CA GLN A 72 -7.90 3.42 -21.21
C GLN A 72 -9.41 3.24 -21.35
N LEU A 73 -10.16 4.28 -20.98
CA LEU A 73 -11.61 4.26 -20.92
C LEU A 73 -12.22 5.20 -21.96
N GLN A 74 -13.47 4.92 -22.32
CA GLN A 74 -14.30 5.88 -23.03
C GLN A 74 -14.61 7.07 -22.09
N GLN A 75 -14.75 8.25 -22.70
CA GLN A 75 -15.08 9.46 -21.95
C GLN A 75 -16.39 9.28 -21.17
N GLY A 76 -16.37 9.60 -19.87
CA GLY A 76 -17.54 9.54 -18.98
C GLY A 76 -17.83 8.17 -18.38
N SER A 77 -17.05 7.10 -18.67
CA SER A 77 -17.30 5.76 -18.12
C SER A 77 -16.55 5.44 -16.82
N LEU A 78 -15.72 6.35 -16.31
CA LEU A 78 -14.85 6.10 -15.16
C LEU A 78 -15.60 5.63 -13.90
N GLU A 79 -16.71 6.28 -13.54
CA GLU A 79 -17.45 5.95 -12.31
C GLU A 79 -18.14 4.58 -12.39
N SER A 80 -18.79 4.26 -13.52
CA SER A 80 -19.41 2.95 -13.74
C SER A 80 -18.36 1.85 -13.78
N PHE A 81 -17.28 2.07 -14.54
CA PHE A 81 -16.16 1.15 -14.63
C PHE A 81 -15.53 0.85 -13.25
N THR A 82 -15.26 1.88 -12.45
CA THR A 82 -14.64 1.71 -11.11
C THR A 82 -15.52 0.87 -10.17
N ARG A 83 -16.85 1.05 -10.26
CA ARG A 83 -17.80 0.26 -9.46
C ARG A 83 -17.76 -1.21 -9.87
N ASP A 84 -17.76 -1.49 -11.18
CA ASP A 84 -17.75 -2.85 -11.70
C ASP A 84 -16.39 -3.53 -11.47
N LEU A 85 -15.30 -2.78 -11.63
CA LEU A 85 -13.94 -3.22 -11.34
C LEU A 85 -13.77 -3.70 -9.89
N ALA A 86 -14.40 -3.04 -8.93
CA ALA A 86 -14.36 -3.41 -7.51
C ALA A 86 -14.97 -4.79 -7.22
N SER A 87 -15.74 -5.37 -8.15
CA SER A 87 -16.27 -6.74 -8.03
C SER A 87 -15.23 -7.83 -8.34
N LEU A 88 -14.12 -7.48 -9.00
CA LEU A 88 -13.06 -8.43 -9.36
C LEU A 88 -12.09 -8.60 -8.18
N ALA A 89 -12.16 -9.71 -7.48
CA ALA A 89 -11.38 -9.97 -6.27
C ALA A 89 -9.86 -9.92 -6.50
N GLN A 90 -9.38 -10.22 -7.70
CA GLN A 90 -7.97 -10.19 -8.06
C GLN A 90 -7.44 -8.75 -8.31
N VAL A 91 -8.32 -7.77 -8.45
CA VAL A 91 -7.93 -6.35 -8.48
C VAL A 91 -7.79 -5.86 -7.05
N VAL A 92 -6.55 -5.82 -6.56
CA VAL A 92 -6.25 -5.50 -5.15
C VAL A 92 -6.04 -4.00 -4.93
N GLU A 93 -5.83 -3.22 -5.98
CA GLU A 93 -5.64 -1.78 -5.91
C GLU A 93 -5.92 -1.15 -7.30
N ALA A 94 -6.49 0.04 -7.33
CA ALA A 94 -6.71 0.80 -8.55
C ALA A 94 -6.58 2.31 -8.29
N HIS A 95 -5.95 3.02 -9.24
CA HIS A 95 -5.74 4.46 -9.18
C HIS A 95 -6.13 5.13 -10.49
N SER A 96 -6.74 6.30 -10.39
CA SER A 96 -6.87 7.18 -11.56
C SER A 96 -5.49 7.74 -11.93
N MET A 97 -5.21 7.80 -13.20
CA MET A 97 -3.91 8.21 -13.73
C MET A 97 -4.03 9.47 -14.58
N THR A 98 -2.93 10.20 -14.68
CA THR A 98 -2.72 11.22 -15.71
C THR A 98 -1.90 10.63 -16.84
N GLY A 99 -2.13 11.03 -18.09
CA GLY A 99 -1.38 10.54 -19.29
C GLY A 99 -2.21 9.62 -20.16
N ASP A 100 -1.58 8.59 -20.73
CA ASP A 100 -2.18 7.74 -21.78
C ASP A 100 -3.20 6.72 -21.23
N ALA A 101 -3.19 6.46 -19.95
CA ALA A 101 -4.14 5.57 -19.28
C ALA A 101 -4.99 6.36 -18.28
N ASP A 102 -6.25 6.01 -18.14
CA ASP A 102 -7.18 6.62 -17.18
C ASP A 102 -7.10 5.94 -15.81
N VAL A 103 -6.84 4.62 -15.80
CA VAL A 103 -6.77 3.81 -14.58
C VAL A 103 -5.56 2.88 -14.63
N LEU A 104 -4.85 2.76 -13.50
CA LEU A 104 -3.83 1.75 -13.23
C LEU A 104 -4.34 0.81 -12.16
N CYS A 105 -4.40 -0.49 -12.49
CA CYS A 105 -4.76 -1.54 -11.55
C CYS A 105 -3.54 -2.36 -11.13
N ARG A 106 -3.51 -2.75 -9.86
CA ARG A 106 -2.65 -3.80 -9.35
C ARG A 106 -3.45 -5.08 -9.26
N VAL A 107 -3.07 -6.07 -10.06
CA VAL A 107 -3.78 -7.34 -10.25
C VAL A 107 -2.92 -8.48 -9.75
N VAL A 108 -3.51 -9.41 -9.02
CA VAL A 108 -2.84 -10.65 -8.57
C VAL A 108 -3.51 -11.86 -9.19
N ALA A 109 -2.71 -12.89 -9.50
CA ALA A 109 -3.21 -14.12 -10.13
C ALA A 109 -2.43 -15.35 -9.63
N ARG A 110 -3.04 -16.53 -9.78
CA ARG A 110 -2.43 -17.81 -9.40
C ARG A 110 -1.32 -18.22 -10.36
N ASP A 111 -1.55 -17.93 -11.65
CA ASP A 111 -0.62 -18.22 -12.74
C ASP A 111 -0.93 -17.29 -13.93
N ASN A 112 -0.22 -17.46 -15.04
CA ASN A 112 -0.40 -16.64 -16.24
C ASN A 112 -1.78 -16.87 -16.91
N ARG A 113 -2.34 -18.07 -16.80
CA ARG A 113 -3.66 -18.37 -17.34
C ARG A 113 -4.77 -17.67 -16.53
N ASP A 114 -4.63 -17.68 -15.22
CA ASP A 114 -5.54 -16.95 -14.31
C ASP A 114 -5.43 -15.44 -14.56
N LEU A 115 -4.20 -14.91 -14.77
CA LEU A 115 -4.00 -13.51 -15.13
C LEU A 115 -4.71 -13.14 -16.46
N GLU A 116 -4.59 -13.99 -17.48
CA GLU A 116 -5.29 -13.79 -18.77
C GLU A 116 -6.81 -13.72 -18.57
N ALA A 117 -7.37 -14.62 -17.75
CA ALA A 117 -8.80 -14.61 -17.43
C ALA A 117 -9.23 -13.31 -16.71
N VAL A 118 -8.40 -12.81 -15.78
CA VAL A 118 -8.69 -11.54 -15.09
C VAL A 118 -8.62 -10.36 -16.05
N ILE A 119 -7.62 -10.33 -16.95
CA ILE A 119 -7.51 -9.27 -17.98
C ILE A 119 -8.74 -9.30 -18.90
N GLN A 120 -9.19 -10.50 -19.29
CA GLN A 120 -10.40 -10.63 -20.12
C GLN A 120 -11.64 -10.13 -19.34
N ALA A 121 -11.77 -10.49 -18.05
CA ALA A 121 -12.86 -9.98 -17.23
C ALA A 121 -12.85 -8.44 -17.12
N ILE A 122 -11.66 -7.82 -17.06
CA ILE A 122 -11.52 -6.36 -17.09
C ILE A 122 -11.96 -5.80 -18.46
N LEU A 123 -11.58 -6.44 -19.57
CA LEU A 123 -11.96 -6.03 -20.93
C LEU A 123 -13.47 -6.12 -21.15
N ASP A 124 -14.13 -7.08 -20.51
CA ASP A 124 -15.58 -7.29 -20.61
C ASP A 124 -16.38 -6.24 -19.80
N LEU A 125 -15.71 -5.46 -18.95
CA LEU A 125 -16.35 -4.32 -18.26
C LEU A 125 -16.67 -3.19 -19.26
N GLY A 126 -17.78 -2.52 -19.04
CA GLY A 126 -18.22 -1.44 -19.91
C GLY A 126 -17.24 -0.26 -19.95
N GLY A 127 -17.05 0.30 -21.14
CA GLY A 127 -16.27 1.52 -21.34
C GLY A 127 -14.77 1.33 -21.53
N VAL A 128 -14.24 0.10 -21.51
CA VAL A 128 -12.82 -0.15 -21.78
C VAL A 128 -12.52 0.00 -23.27
N VAL A 129 -11.54 0.84 -23.61
CA VAL A 129 -11.03 1.03 -24.97
C VAL A 129 -9.81 0.15 -25.21
N ARG A 130 -8.88 0.15 -24.24
CA ARG A 130 -7.60 -0.55 -24.37
C ARG A 130 -7.03 -0.90 -23.00
N THR A 131 -6.30 -2.02 -22.95
CA THR A 131 -5.47 -2.39 -21.79
C THR A 131 -4.02 -2.61 -22.22
N ARG A 132 -3.08 -2.34 -21.30
CA ARG A 132 -1.68 -2.72 -21.39
C ARG A 132 -1.28 -3.35 -20.06
N SER A 133 -0.83 -4.58 -20.09
CA SER A 133 -0.48 -5.34 -18.88
C SER A 133 1.02 -5.54 -18.79
N GLU A 134 1.59 -5.36 -17.60
CA GLU A 134 3.00 -5.53 -17.29
C GLU A 134 3.13 -6.45 -16.08
N ILE A 135 3.81 -7.60 -16.23
CA ILE A 135 4.01 -8.54 -15.13
C ILE A 135 5.22 -8.08 -14.31
N ALA A 136 5.04 -7.94 -13.01
CA ALA A 136 6.13 -7.64 -12.09
C ALA A 136 6.96 -8.91 -11.85
N LEU A 137 8.26 -8.85 -12.16
CA LEU A 137 9.17 -9.98 -12.00
C LEU A 137 9.66 -10.12 -10.56
N THR A 138 10.13 -9.02 -9.97
CA THR A 138 10.74 -9.03 -8.63
C THR A 138 10.49 -7.69 -7.94
N GLU A 139 10.07 -7.75 -6.68
CA GLU A 139 10.00 -6.56 -5.84
C GLU A 139 11.42 -6.10 -5.48
N ARG A 140 11.84 -4.95 -5.97
CA ARG A 140 13.18 -4.37 -5.71
C ARG A 140 13.22 -3.51 -4.46
N VAL A 141 12.12 -2.84 -4.17
CA VAL A 141 11.96 -2.00 -2.97
C VAL A 141 10.61 -2.30 -2.35
N ARG A 142 10.60 -2.78 -1.12
CA ARG A 142 9.37 -2.96 -0.34
C ARG A 142 8.83 -1.61 0.10
N ARG A 143 7.52 -1.57 0.34
CA ARG A 143 6.89 -0.41 0.98
C ARG A 143 7.59 -0.09 2.32
N ARG A 144 8.07 1.14 2.47
CA ARG A 144 8.85 1.59 3.63
C ARG A 144 8.48 3.02 4.04
N ASP A 145 7.25 3.17 4.51
CA ASP A 145 6.73 4.48 4.95
C ASP A 145 7.55 5.08 6.10
N GLY A 146 8.27 4.25 6.86
CA GLY A 146 9.17 4.69 7.93
C GLY A 146 10.28 5.65 7.48
N THR A 147 10.80 5.50 6.25
CA THR A 147 11.83 6.41 5.72
C THR A 147 11.31 7.83 5.49
N LEU A 148 10.01 7.98 5.17
CA LEU A 148 9.36 9.30 5.05
C LEU A 148 9.26 9.99 6.40
N LEU A 149 9.01 9.22 7.47
CA LEU A 149 8.99 9.77 8.84
C LEU A 149 10.38 10.21 9.29
N GLU A 150 11.43 9.48 8.93
CA GLU A 150 12.82 9.84 9.22
C GLU A 150 13.18 11.17 8.54
N GLU A 151 12.78 11.36 7.29
CA GLU A 151 12.96 12.62 6.55
C GLU A 151 12.20 13.78 7.21
N LEU A 152 10.90 13.57 7.54
CA LEU A 152 10.06 14.58 8.19
C LEU A 152 10.57 14.99 9.58
N ALA A 153 11.13 14.04 10.34
CA ALA A 153 11.63 14.29 11.68
C ALA A 153 13.03 14.91 11.71
N GLY A 154 13.72 15.02 10.55
CA GLY A 154 15.13 15.40 10.49
C GLY A 154 16.04 14.37 11.19
N PHE A 155 15.60 13.13 11.32
CA PHE A 155 16.32 12.05 11.99
C PHE A 155 17.34 11.46 11.00
N ALA A 156 18.63 11.56 11.36
CA ALA A 156 19.65 10.75 10.69
C ALA A 156 19.35 9.26 10.92
N PRO A 157 19.38 8.38 9.88
CA PRO A 157 19.07 6.98 10.05
C PRO A 157 20.05 6.33 11.02
N SER A 158 19.54 5.78 12.13
CA SER A 158 20.32 4.85 12.93
C SER A 158 20.60 3.62 12.05
N ASN A 159 21.87 3.42 11.75
CA ASN A 159 22.44 2.44 10.82
C ASN A 159 22.10 1.01 11.27
N SER A 160 20.91 0.51 10.97
CA SER A 160 20.57 -0.91 11.04
C SER A 160 20.83 -1.54 9.68
N ARG A 161 22.09 -1.83 9.40
CA ARG A 161 22.52 -2.75 8.36
C ARG A 161 22.02 -4.16 8.72
N ALA A 162 20.79 -4.49 8.37
CA ALA A 162 20.40 -5.88 8.21
C ALA A 162 20.99 -6.35 6.87
N GLY A 163 22.10 -7.10 6.95
CA GLY A 163 22.80 -7.65 5.80
C GLY A 163 21.86 -8.55 5.00
N VAL A 164 21.63 -8.20 3.75
CA VAL A 164 21.15 -9.12 2.73
C VAL A 164 22.38 -9.86 2.22
N GLN A 165 22.62 -11.05 2.75
CA GLN A 165 23.53 -12.00 2.13
C GLN A 165 22.79 -12.58 0.91
N PHE A 166 23.34 -12.30 -0.26
CA PHE A 166 23.04 -13.02 -1.49
C PHE A 166 23.90 -14.29 -1.45
N GLU A 167 23.28 -15.43 -1.24
CA GLU A 167 23.90 -16.71 -1.61
C GLU A 167 23.67 -16.94 -3.10
N SER A 168 24.78 -17.29 -3.74
CA SER A 168 24.96 -17.58 -5.17
C SER A 168 24.26 -18.85 -5.60
#